data_e074ee8eab9654b5dfbfc263ef63c515
#
_entry.id   e074ee8eab9654b5dfbfc263ef63c515
#
_cell.length_a   1.000
_cell.length_b   1.000
_cell.length_c   1.000
_cell.angle_alpha   90.00
_cell.angle_beta   90.00
_cell.angle_gamma   90.00
#
_symmetry.space_group_name_H-M   'P 1'
#
loop_
_entity.id
_entity.type
_entity.pdbx_description
1 polymer ?
#
loop_
_entity_poly.entity_id
_entity_poly.type
_entity_poly.pdbx_seq_one_letter_code
_entity_poly.pdbx_strand_id
1 'polypeptide(L)'
;MKFFKGKFLKQKTLKLLANLQLAIILLILIGIVISVGTFIEQDQSLTFYKENYPETNPLFGFLSWKIITFLALDHLYTAWWFLLILVLFASSLLSCTFTNQIPSIKTLKIWKFYKRPTQFNKLSVQNNLKLGLVNTFAYHCNNTNYHFFRQEKKGYAYSGLLGRVAPVMVHVSIVVLLTGSSIGSFGGYIAQELVPRGEIVHIQNLTKFGSLSSIPQNISCRINDFWITYTKEQKTDQFYSDLSVINEEGKELKRKIVFVNEPLIFNELVIYQTDWDIVGLKIRLPDESVFQVPFKKVTKNGSKFWLGSIPINKETGKKLSILKNNLNDTISIYDEKGILLQESTIGDSILIEDGIKLQFVEFITSTGLQIKSDPGIFTVYLSFLLLMVSIYVSFFTYSQIW
;
A
#
# COMPACT_ATOMS: atom_id res chain seq x y z
N MET A 1 -14.85 49.55 9.80
CA MET A 1 -13.56 49.39 9.11
C MET A 1 -12.90 48.01 9.24
N LYS A 2 -13.15 47.21 10.29
CA LYS A 2 -12.58 45.84 10.46
C LYS A 2 -13.15 44.79 9.46
N PHE A 3 -14.39 44.87 9.03
CA PHE A 3 -15.05 43.93 8.08
C PHE A 3 -14.47 43.98 6.67
N PHE A 4 -13.99 45.12 6.21
CA PHE A 4 -13.39 45.27 4.88
C PHE A 4 -11.98 44.67 4.80
N LYS A 5 -11.17 44.72 5.86
CA LYS A 5 -9.83 44.13 5.89
C LYS A 5 -9.88 42.60 5.80
N GLY A 6 -10.84 41.96 6.45
CA GLY A 6 -10.99 40.48 6.40
C GLY A 6 -11.37 39.95 5.02
N LYS A 7 -12.22 40.65 4.29
CA LYS A 7 -12.65 40.28 2.93
C LYS A 7 -11.49 40.43 1.92
N PHE A 8 -10.67 41.46 2.07
CA PHE A 8 -9.49 41.69 1.25
C PHE A 8 -8.39 40.66 1.51
N LEU A 9 -8.14 40.31 2.76
CA LEU A 9 -7.17 39.30 3.14
C LEU A 9 -7.58 37.92 2.58
N LYS A 10 -8.84 37.54 2.74
CA LYS A 10 -9.41 36.28 2.22
C LYS A 10 -9.28 36.17 0.69
N GLN A 11 -9.51 37.25 -0.04
CA GLN A 11 -9.34 37.29 -1.49
C GLN A 11 -7.88 37.18 -1.91
N LYS A 12 -6.95 37.77 -1.15
CA LYS A 12 -5.51 37.73 -1.43
C LYS A 12 -4.94 36.32 -1.18
N THR A 13 -5.33 35.67 -0.09
CA THR A 13 -4.91 34.28 0.21
C THR A 13 -5.47 33.27 -0.79
N LEU A 14 -6.74 33.39 -1.20
CA LEU A 14 -7.33 32.55 -2.25
C LEU A 14 -6.62 32.71 -3.60
N LYS A 15 -6.26 33.94 -3.98
CA LYS A 15 -5.50 34.18 -5.22
C LYS A 15 -4.07 33.61 -5.15
N LEU A 16 -3.42 33.67 -4.00
CA LEU A 16 -2.11 33.06 -3.80
C LEU A 16 -2.18 31.54 -3.94
N LEU A 17 -3.14 30.91 -3.25
CA LEU A 17 -3.34 29.46 -3.32
C LEU A 17 -3.77 29.00 -4.72
N ALA A 18 -4.54 29.80 -5.46
CA ALA A 18 -4.95 29.49 -6.82
C ALA A 18 -3.85 29.72 -7.88
N ASN A 19 -2.62 30.04 -7.46
CA ASN A 19 -1.50 30.23 -8.37
C ASN A 19 -1.00 28.87 -8.90
N LEU A 20 -0.97 28.73 -10.23
CA LEU A 20 -0.48 27.53 -10.90
C LEU A 20 0.98 27.20 -10.56
N GLN A 21 1.84 28.21 -10.46
CA GLN A 21 3.25 28.01 -10.11
C GLN A 21 3.39 27.39 -8.72
N LEU A 22 2.61 27.87 -7.74
CA LEU A 22 2.60 27.29 -6.39
C LEU A 22 2.18 25.81 -6.42
N ALA A 23 1.11 25.48 -7.15
CA ALA A 23 0.64 24.11 -7.27
C ALA A 23 1.69 23.17 -7.90
N ILE A 24 2.41 23.64 -8.93
CA ILE A 24 3.47 22.87 -9.59
C ILE A 24 4.66 22.68 -8.63
N ILE A 25 5.07 23.70 -7.91
CA ILE A 25 6.17 23.61 -6.93
C ILE A 25 5.81 22.61 -5.83
N LEU A 26 4.60 22.69 -5.28
CA LEU A 26 4.14 21.73 -4.26
C LEU A 26 4.10 20.31 -4.81
N LEU A 27 3.64 20.10 -6.03
CA LEU A 27 3.60 18.78 -6.65
C LEU A 27 5.00 18.18 -6.84
N ILE A 28 5.96 18.99 -7.32
CA ILE A 28 7.37 18.59 -7.46
C ILE A 28 7.97 18.26 -6.09
N LEU A 29 7.72 19.10 -5.09
CA LEU A 29 8.20 18.87 -3.73
C LEU A 29 7.66 17.57 -3.15
N ILE A 30 6.35 17.30 -3.30
CA ILE A 30 5.71 16.04 -2.89
C ILE A 30 6.38 14.86 -3.60
N GLY A 31 6.60 14.95 -4.91
CA GLY A 31 7.26 13.90 -5.68
C GLY A 31 8.68 13.60 -5.18
N ILE A 32 9.49 14.62 -4.90
CA ILE A 32 10.85 14.47 -4.35
C ILE A 32 10.79 13.81 -2.97
N VAL A 33 9.91 14.28 -2.09
CA VAL A 33 9.77 13.75 -0.72
C VAL A 33 9.34 12.29 -0.73
N ILE A 34 8.35 11.94 -1.56
CA ILE A 34 7.91 10.53 -1.72
C ILE A 34 9.05 9.67 -2.26
N SER A 35 9.83 10.17 -3.24
CA SER A 35 10.98 9.43 -3.77
C SER A 35 12.00 9.12 -2.67
N VAL A 36 12.34 10.11 -1.83
CA VAL A 36 13.23 9.87 -0.67
C VAL A 36 12.63 8.85 0.29
N GLY A 37 11.33 8.97 0.61
CA GLY A 37 10.63 8.02 1.50
C GLY A 37 10.54 6.58 0.96
N THR A 38 10.68 6.39 -0.36
CA THR A 38 10.69 5.06 -0.98
C THR A 38 12.05 4.35 -0.80
N PHE A 39 13.15 5.10 -0.67
CA PHE A 39 14.48 4.54 -0.42
C PHE A 39 14.73 4.16 1.04
N ILE A 40 13.95 4.71 1.97
CA ILE A 40 14.09 4.48 3.39
C ILE A 40 12.99 3.52 3.82
N GLU A 41 13.35 2.40 4.45
CA GLU A 41 12.38 1.45 5.00
C GLU A 41 11.54 2.17 6.05
N GLN A 42 10.23 2.10 5.89
CA GLN A 42 9.28 2.80 6.77
C GLN A 42 8.89 1.95 7.97
N ASP A 43 8.61 2.62 9.10
CA ASP A 43 8.05 2.04 10.31
C ASP A 43 8.89 0.90 10.94
N GLN A 44 10.24 0.95 10.79
CA GLN A 44 11.18 0.00 11.39
C GLN A 44 11.62 0.43 12.79
N SER A 45 12.27 -0.48 13.53
CA SER A 45 12.80 -0.19 14.86
C SER A 45 14.01 0.77 14.82
N LEU A 46 14.24 1.52 15.90
CA LEU A 46 15.39 2.40 16.00
C LEU A 46 16.74 1.66 15.86
N THR A 47 16.79 0.40 16.33
CA THR A 47 17.97 -0.47 16.19
C THR A 47 18.26 -0.76 14.73
N PHE A 48 17.23 -1.06 13.93
CA PHE A 48 17.34 -1.25 12.49
C PHE A 48 17.98 -0.03 11.80
N TYR A 49 17.51 1.19 12.10
CA TYR A 49 18.07 2.40 11.49
C TYR A 49 19.51 2.65 11.90
N LYS A 50 19.90 2.36 13.16
CA LYS A 50 21.28 2.48 13.63
C LYS A 50 22.24 1.52 12.93
N GLU A 51 21.78 0.31 12.64
CA GLU A 51 22.57 -0.73 11.97
C GLU A 51 22.71 -0.47 10.47
N ASN A 52 21.62 -0.08 9.80
CA ASN A 52 21.60 0.08 8.34
C ASN A 52 22.04 1.47 7.86
N TYR A 53 21.91 2.52 8.70
CA TYR A 53 22.27 3.91 8.39
C TYR A 53 23.22 4.51 9.42
N PRO A 54 24.41 3.90 9.62
CA PRO A 54 25.35 4.36 10.65
C PRO A 54 25.92 5.76 10.33
N GLU A 55 26.34 6.50 11.36
CA GLU A 55 26.94 7.82 11.21
C GLU A 55 28.29 7.79 10.49
N THR A 56 29.01 6.67 10.61
CA THR A 56 30.32 6.49 10.00
C THR A 56 30.28 6.32 8.48
N ASN A 57 29.15 5.82 7.95
CA ASN A 57 28.95 5.64 6.51
C ASN A 57 27.49 5.98 6.12
N PRO A 58 27.11 7.27 6.13
CA PRO A 58 25.75 7.68 5.84
C PRO A 58 25.37 7.42 4.39
N LEU A 59 24.13 7.03 4.13
CA LEU A 59 23.59 6.85 2.78
C LEU A 59 23.66 8.19 2.03
N PHE A 60 24.12 8.16 0.77
CA PHE A 60 24.38 9.35 -0.05
C PHE A 60 25.35 10.37 0.58
N GLY A 61 26.15 9.98 1.59
CA GLY A 61 27.10 10.85 2.27
C GLY A 61 26.52 11.80 3.32
N PHE A 62 25.18 11.85 3.50
CA PHE A 62 24.54 12.73 4.49
C PHE A 62 23.37 12.08 5.26
N LEU A 63 22.71 11.06 4.74
CA LEU A 63 21.56 10.42 5.37
C LEU A 63 22.00 9.38 6.41
N SER A 64 22.15 9.81 7.65
CA SER A 64 22.37 8.93 8.82
C SER A 64 21.07 8.71 9.59
N TRP A 65 21.05 7.70 10.47
CA TRP A 65 19.89 7.40 11.33
C TRP A 65 19.41 8.61 12.13
N LYS A 66 20.31 9.51 12.55
CA LYS A 66 19.95 10.75 13.27
C LYS A 66 19.13 11.71 12.40
N ILE A 67 19.53 11.88 11.14
CA ILE A 67 18.80 12.75 10.20
C ILE A 67 17.46 12.13 9.82
N ILE A 68 17.45 10.81 9.60
CA ILE A 68 16.22 10.07 9.29
C ILE A 68 15.19 10.25 10.40
N THR A 69 15.56 10.05 11.65
CA THR A 69 14.65 10.21 12.80
C THR A 69 14.31 11.66 13.10
N PHE A 70 15.26 12.60 12.96
CA PHE A 70 15.01 14.03 13.19
C PHE A 70 14.01 14.61 12.20
N LEU A 71 14.11 14.23 10.92
CA LEU A 71 13.19 14.65 9.88
C LEU A 71 11.93 13.78 9.80
N ALA A 72 11.80 12.75 10.66
CA ALA A 72 10.71 11.80 10.63
C ALA A 72 10.57 11.10 9.26
N LEU A 73 11.71 10.79 8.60
CA LEU A 73 11.72 10.08 7.32
C LEU A 73 11.48 8.58 7.49
N ASP A 74 11.61 8.06 8.69
CA ASP A 74 11.31 6.70 9.12
C ASP A 74 9.78 6.41 9.16
N HIS A 75 8.97 7.46 9.28
CA HIS A 75 7.51 7.43 9.22
C HIS A 75 6.95 8.61 8.41
N LEU A 76 7.55 8.82 7.24
CA LEU A 76 7.30 9.97 6.37
C LEU A 76 5.82 10.24 6.11
N TYR A 77 5.05 9.20 5.82
CA TYR A 77 3.65 9.35 5.41
C TYR A 77 2.71 9.81 6.52
N THR A 78 3.16 9.76 7.77
CA THR A 78 2.45 10.28 8.95
C THR A 78 3.12 11.51 9.56
N ALA A 79 4.26 11.93 9.02
CA ALA A 79 4.99 13.12 9.48
C ALA A 79 4.14 14.39 9.32
N TRP A 80 4.04 15.18 10.40
CA TRP A 80 3.18 16.38 10.44
C TRP A 80 3.49 17.41 9.35
N TRP A 81 4.75 17.61 9.02
CA TRP A 81 5.19 18.56 7.99
C TRP A 81 4.82 18.06 6.57
N PHE A 82 4.87 16.74 6.33
CA PHE A 82 4.44 16.15 5.06
C PHE A 82 2.92 16.28 4.89
N LEU A 83 2.16 15.97 5.94
CA LEU A 83 0.71 16.17 5.95
C LEU A 83 0.34 17.64 5.71
N LEU A 84 1.10 18.59 6.27
CA LEU A 84 0.89 20.01 6.02
C LEU A 84 1.10 20.37 4.55
N ILE A 85 2.12 19.82 3.90
CA ILE A 85 2.36 20.02 2.45
C ILE A 85 1.18 19.47 1.64
N LEU A 86 0.66 18.27 1.98
CA LEU A 86 -0.50 17.68 1.31
C LEU A 86 -1.76 18.54 1.49
N VAL A 87 -2.01 19.07 2.69
CA VAL A 87 -3.14 19.98 2.96
C VAL A 87 -3.00 21.29 2.18
N LEU A 88 -1.79 21.85 2.10
CA LEU A 88 -1.52 23.04 1.28
C LEU A 88 -1.76 22.77 -0.21
N PHE A 89 -1.34 21.61 -0.70
CA PHE A 89 -1.57 21.20 -2.08
C PHE A 89 -3.06 21.01 -2.38
N ALA A 90 -3.80 20.29 -1.53
CA ALA A 90 -5.24 20.12 -1.67
C ALA A 90 -5.97 21.49 -1.65
N SER A 91 -5.57 22.38 -0.75
CA SER A 91 -6.12 23.74 -0.64
C SER A 91 -5.83 24.57 -1.90
N SER A 92 -4.66 24.40 -2.51
CA SER A 92 -4.27 25.05 -3.76
C SER A 92 -5.15 24.56 -4.92
N LEU A 93 -5.33 23.22 -5.05
CA LEU A 93 -6.21 22.64 -6.08
C LEU A 93 -7.66 23.11 -5.94
N LEU A 94 -8.20 23.09 -4.73
CA LEU A 94 -9.57 23.57 -4.46
C LEU A 94 -9.70 25.06 -4.78
N SER A 95 -8.75 25.88 -4.34
CA SER A 95 -8.76 27.32 -4.64
C SER A 95 -8.70 27.58 -6.14
N CYS A 96 -7.85 26.88 -6.89
CA CYS A 96 -7.77 26.99 -8.34
C CYS A 96 -9.09 26.55 -9.01
N THR A 97 -9.68 25.47 -8.54
CA THR A 97 -10.96 24.97 -9.07
C THR A 97 -12.07 26.00 -8.90
N PHE A 98 -12.23 26.56 -7.70
CA PHE A 98 -13.31 27.52 -7.41
C PHE A 98 -13.07 28.89 -8.03
N THR A 99 -11.82 29.38 -8.11
CA THR A 99 -11.54 30.72 -8.61
C THR A 99 -11.36 30.80 -10.12
N ASN A 100 -10.83 29.76 -10.75
CA ASN A 100 -10.45 29.79 -12.16
C ASN A 100 -11.28 28.83 -13.01
N GLN A 101 -11.41 27.55 -12.61
CA GLN A 101 -11.99 26.53 -13.48
C GLN A 101 -13.52 26.58 -13.52
N ILE A 102 -14.21 26.63 -12.38
CA ILE A 102 -15.68 26.71 -12.33
C ILE A 102 -16.21 27.98 -13.03
N PRO A 103 -15.64 29.18 -12.80
CA PRO A 103 -16.01 30.36 -13.57
C PRO A 103 -15.78 30.21 -15.08
N SER A 104 -14.69 29.58 -15.49
CA SER A 104 -14.41 29.29 -16.90
C SER A 104 -15.50 28.41 -17.52
N ILE A 105 -15.99 27.38 -16.82
CA ILE A 105 -17.08 26.53 -17.29
C ILE A 105 -18.39 27.31 -17.40
N LYS A 106 -18.71 28.17 -16.43
CA LYS A 106 -19.91 29.01 -16.48
C LYS A 106 -19.92 29.93 -17.71
N THR A 107 -18.76 30.43 -18.14
CA THR A 107 -18.64 31.29 -19.34
C THR A 107 -18.76 30.52 -20.65
N LEU A 108 -18.63 29.18 -20.67
CA LEU A 108 -18.77 28.37 -21.88
C LEU A 108 -20.20 28.40 -22.48
N LYS A 109 -21.21 28.60 -21.65
CA LYS A 109 -22.60 28.69 -22.08
C LYS A 109 -22.95 30.09 -22.64
N ILE A 110 -22.03 31.06 -22.58
CA ILE A 110 -22.23 32.41 -23.07
C ILE A 110 -21.60 32.49 -24.46
N TRP A 111 -22.45 32.53 -25.47
CA TRP A 111 -22.01 32.69 -26.84
C TRP A 111 -21.54 34.11 -27.07
N LYS A 112 -20.28 34.31 -27.46
CA LYS A 112 -19.65 35.61 -27.70
C LYS A 112 -19.51 35.83 -29.20
N PHE A 113 -20.41 36.62 -29.78
CA PHE A 113 -20.24 37.10 -31.15
C PHE A 113 -19.31 38.31 -31.19
N TYR A 114 -18.23 38.24 -31.92
CA TYR A 114 -17.30 39.35 -32.08
C TYR A 114 -17.97 40.46 -32.92
N LYS A 115 -17.90 41.69 -32.43
CA LYS A 115 -18.55 42.87 -33.02
C LYS A 115 -17.60 43.74 -33.84
N ARG A 116 -16.29 43.74 -33.50
CA ARG A 116 -15.29 44.62 -34.10
C ARG A 116 -14.18 43.81 -34.76
N PRO A 117 -13.68 44.18 -35.96
CA PRO A 117 -12.56 43.49 -36.62
C PRO A 117 -11.33 43.31 -35.76
N THR A 118 -11.03 44.30 -34.89
CA THR A 118 -9.88 44.29 -33.96
C THR A 118 -9.96 43.15 -32.94
N GLN A 119 -11.11 42.53 -32.71
CA GLN A 119 -11.24 41.40 -31.78
C GLN A 119 -10.66 40.11 -32.35
N PHE A 120 -10.66 39.99 -33.70
CA PHE A 120 -10.09 38.84 -34.41
C PHE A 120 -8.57 38.83 -34.34
N ASN A 121 -7.90 39.99 -34.16
CA ASN A 121 -6.44 40.09 -34.02
C ASN A 121 -5.90 39.38 -32.79
N LYS A 122 -6.76 38.94 -31.87
CA LYS A 122 -6.40 38.17 -30.67
C LYS A 122 -6.48 36.66 -30.89
N LEU A 123 -6.92 36.21 -32.06
CA LEU A 123 -7.03 34.79 -32.38
C LEU A 123 -5.70 34.23 -32.87
N SER A 124 -5.41 32.99 -32.51
CA SER A 124 -4.18 32.30 -32.89
C SER A 124 -4.06 32.06 -34.38
N VAL A 125 -5.19 31.87 -35.06
CA VAL A 125 -5.24 31.67 -36.51
C VAL A 125 -6.32 32.58 -37.09
N GLN A 126 -5.97 33.32 -38.15
CA GLN A 126 -6.89 34.19 -38.87
C GLN A 126 -6.77 33.94 -40.39
N ASN A 127 -7.93 33.79 -41.06
CA ASN A 127 -7.98 33.66 -42.51
C ASN A 127 -9.05 34.58 -43.08
N ASN A 128 -8.71 35.32 -44.12
CA ASN A 128 -9.63 36.16 -44.88
C ASN A 128 -10.07 35.42 -46.15
N LEU A 129 -11.32 34.96 -46.14
CA LEU A 129 -11.95 34.33 -47.32
C LEU A 129 -12.70 35.39 -48.12
N LYS A 130 -12.28 35.62 -49.36
CA LYS A 130 -12.85 36.67 -50.22
C LYS A 130 -14.29 36.38 -50.74
N LEU A 131 -14.72 35.12 -50.73
CA LEU A 131 -16.05 34.68 -51.21
C LEU A 131 -16.46 33.40 -50.47
N GLY A 132 -16.89 33.52 -49.25
CA GLY A 132 -17.43 32.39 -48.47
C GLY A 132 -18.95 32.55 -48.30
N LEU A 133 -19.72 31.61 -48.80
CA LEU A 133 -21.12 31.48 -48.44
C LEU A 133 -21.19 30.98 -46.99
N VAL A 134 -21.81 31.78 -46.11
CA VAL A 134 -21.96 31.42 -44.67
C VAL A 134 -22.61 30.05 -44.50
N ASN A 135 -23.51 29.68 -45.44
CA ASN A 135 -24.18 28.37 -45.40
C ASN A 135 -23.23 27.22 -45.70
N THR A 136 -22.26 27.38 -46.62
CA THR A 136 -21.23 26.37 -46.87
C THR A 136 -20.31 26.20 -45.69
N PHE A 137 -19.94 27.30 -45.02
CA PHE A 137 -19.17 27.28 -43.80
C PHE A 137 -19.92 26.57 -42.64
N ALA A 138 -21.22 26.88 -42.48
CA ALA A 138 -22.08 26.20 -41.49
C ALA A 138 -22.16 24.68 -41.74
N TYR A 139 -22.29 24.28 -43.01
CA TYR A 139 -22.30 22.87 -43.41
C TYR A 139 -20.99 22.16 -43.05
N HIS A 140 -19.84 22.78 -43.37
CA HIS A 140 -18.55 22.21 -43.02
C HIS A 140 -18.33 22.14 -41.48
N CYS A 141 -18.74 23.16 -40.73
CA CYS A 141 -18.69 23.13 -39.27
C CYS A 141 -19.49 21.96 -38.69
N ASN A 142 -20.71 21.74 -39.17
CA ASN A 142 -21.55 20.64 -38.71
C ASN A 142 -20.97 19.26 -39.07
N ASN A 143 -20.42 19.13 -40.29
CA ASN A 143 -19.78 17.87 -40.71
C ASN A 143 -18.49 17.55 -39.92
N THR A 144 -17.85 18.56 -39.35
CA THR A 144 -16.63 18.40 -38.51
C THR A 144 -16.94 18.45 -37.02
N ASN A 145 -18.16 18.11 -36.60
CA ASN A 145 -18.64 18.10 -35.22
C ASN A 145 -18.51 19.43 -34.45
N TYR A 146 -18.61 20.55 -35.17
CA TYR A 146 -18.76 21.88 -34.58
C TYR A 146 -20.23 22.27 -34.49
N HIS A 147 -20.66 22.73 -33.33
CA HIS A 147 -21.96 23.35 -33.15
C HIS A 147 -21.91 24.80 -33.62
N PHE A 148 -22.56 25.11 -34.74
CA PHE A 148 -22.53 26.41 -35.35
C PHE A 148 -23.76 27.26 -34.96
N PHE A 149 -23.52 28.51 -34.59
CA PHE A 149 -24.54 29.51 -34.22
C PHE A 149 -24.33 30.76 -35.08
N ARG A 150 -25.41 31.34 -35.55
CA ARG A 150 -25.40 32.53 -36.38
C ARG A 150 -26.23 33.63 -35.75
N GLN A 151 -25.72 34.84 -35.78
CA GLN A 151 -26.43 36.07 -35.43
C GLN A 151 -26.16 37.10 -36.54
N GLU A 152 -27.16 37.36 -37.40
CA GLU A 152 -27.03 38.24 -38.59
C GLU A 152 -25.83 37.83 -39.47
N LYS A 153 -24.82 38.71 -39.56
CA LYS A 153 -23.56 38.49 -40.32
C LYS A 153 -22.40 37.89 -39.50
N LYS A 154 -22.66 37.45 -38.28
CA LYS A 154 -21.66 36.92 -37.38
C LYS A 154 -21.92 35.44 -37.14
N GLY A 155 -20.86 34.66 -37.12
CA GLY A 155 -20.88 33.23 -36.80
C GLY A 155 -20.07 32.95 -35.55
N TYR A 156 -20.44 31.91 -34.88
CA TYR A 156 -19.70 31.31 -33.77
C TYR A 156 -19.88 29.81 -33.82
N ALA A 157 -18.78 29.09 -33.72
CA ALA A 157 -18.85 27.65 -33.62
C ALA A 157 -17.92 27.14 -32.51
N TYR A 158 -18.29 26.04 -31.86
CA TYR A 158 -17.44 25.37 -30.91
C TYR A 158 -17.51 23.85 -31.07
N SER A 159 -16.44 23.19 -30.66
CA SER A 159 -16.35 21.74 -30.56
C SER A 159 -15.59 21.35 -29.30
N GLY A 160 -15.74 20.09 -28.82
CA GLY A 160 -14.99 19.56 -27.74
C GLY A 160 -15.30 20.16 -26.35
N LEU A 161 -16.53 20.53 -26.06
CA LEU A 161 -16.94 21.14 -24.78
C LEU A 161 -16.56 20.33 -23.58
N LEU A 162 -16.60 18.99 -23.69
CA LEU A 162 -16.17 18.05 -22.61
C LEU A 162 -14.74 18.27 -22.18
N GLY A 163 -13.82 18.59 -23.09
CA GLY A 163 -12.41 18.85 -22.76
C GLY A 163 -12.21 20.01 -21.79
N ARG A 164 -13.16 20.96 -21.71
CA ARG A 164 -13.13 22.05 -20.71
C ARG A 164 -13.50 21.61 -19.29
N VAL A 165 -14.18 20.47 -19.15
CA VAL A 165 -14.56 19.91 -17.84
C VAL A 165 -13.41 19.06 -17.28
N ALA A 166 -12.57 18.50 -18.13
CA ALA A 166 -11.47 17.62 -17.74
C ALA A 166 -10.56 18.18 -16.61
N PRO A 167 -10.08 19.44 -16.65
CA PRO A 167 -9.25 19.98 -15.58
C PRO A 167 -9.93 19.99 -14.21
N VAL A 168 -11.25 20.24 -14.17
CA VAL A 168 -12.02 20.18 -12.92
C VAL A 168 -12.10 18.75 -12.42
N MET A 169 -12.36 17.79 -13.31
CA MET A 169 -12.42 16.37 -12.96
C MET A 169 -11.07 15.88 -12.42
N VAL A 170 -9.95 16.27 -13.05
CA VAL A 170 -8.60 15.93 -12.57
C VAL A 170 -8.38 16.46 -11.16
N HIS A 171 -8.67 17.73 -10.89
CA HIS A 171 -8.50 18.32 -9.56
C HIS A 171 -9.37 17.62 -8.51
N VAL A 172 -10.63 17.35 -8.83
CA VAL A 172 -11.54 16.62 -7.92
C VAL A 172 -11.00 15.22 -7.66
N SER A 173 -10.54 14.49 -8.68
CA SER A 173 -9.96 13.15 -8.52
C SER A 173 -8.77 13.16 -7.58
N ILE A 174 -7.84 14.12 -7.72
CA ILE A 174 -6.67 14.24 -6.83
C ILE A 174 -7.10 14.57 -5.40
N VAL A 175 -8.07 15.45 -5.19
CA VAL A 175 -8.59 15.76 -3.84
C VAL A 175 -9.24 14.53 -3.21
N VAL A 176 -10.01 13.75 -3.98
CA VAL A 176 -10.61 12.49 -3.53
C VAL A 176 -9.51 11.47 -3.19
N LEU A 177 -8.44 11.39 -4.00
CA LEU A 177 -7.28 10.55 -3.72
C LEU A 177 -6.63 10.90 -2.38
N LEU A 178 -6.31 12.18 -2.16
CA LEU A 178 -5.71 12.65 -0.91
C LEU A 178 -6.61 12.38 0.30
N THR A 179 -7.92 12.57 0.14
CA THR A 179 -8.90 12.27 1.19
C THR A 179 -8.93 10.78 1.50
N GLY A 180 -9.01 9.90 0.49
CA GLY A 180 -9.00 8.45 0.66
C GLY A 180 -7.71 7.96 1.32
N SER A 181 -6.55 8.45 0.88
CA SER A 181 -5.26 8.12 1.48
C SER A 181 -5.17 8.57 2.95
N SER A 182 -5.74 9.74 3.29
CA SER A 182 -5.81 10.22 4.67
C SER A 182 -6.72 9.32 5.53
N ILE A 183 -7.89 8.95 5.02
CA ILE A 183 -8.81 8.02 5.71
C ILE A 183 -8.09 6.68 5.98
N GLY A 184 -7.38 6.13 4.99
CA GLY A 184 -6.60 4.89 5.14
C GLY A 184 -5.47 5.03 6.14
N SER A 185 -4.74 6.16 6.13
CA SER A 185 -3.64 6.40 7.06
C SER A 185 -4.09 6.57 8.52
N PHE A 186 -5.18 7.28 8.75
CA PHE A 186 -5.70 7.53 10.10
C PHE A 186 -6.61 6.42 10.62
N GLY A 187 -7.36 5.76 9.74
CA GLY A 187 -8.34 4.73 10.12
C GLY A 187 -7.85 3.29 9.94
N GLY A 188 -6.74 3.07 9.22
CA GLY A 188 -6.20 1.75 8.94
C GLY A 188 -5.22 1.25 10.00
N TYR A 189 -4.94 -0.05 9.97
CA TYR A 189 -3.89 -0.68 10.78
C TYR A 189 -3.26 -1.85 10.05
N ILE A 190 -2.08 -2.24 10.50
CA ILE A 190 -1.35 -3.43 10.05
C ILE A 190 -0.89 -4.17 11.30
N ALA A 191 -1.20 -5.47 11.37
CA ALA A 191 -0.69 -6.38 12.39
C ALA A 191 0.11 -7.50 11.73
N GLN A 192 1.10 -8.02 12.43
CA GLN A 192 1.87 -9.20 12.03
C GLN A 192 1.81 -10.23 13.13
N GLU A 193 1.32 -11.41 12.78
CA GLU A 193 1.15 -12.52 13.72
C GLU A 193 1.89 -13.75 13.20
N LEU A 194 2.60 -14.41 14.08
CA LEU A 194 3.23 -15.71 13.82
C LEU A 194 2.45 -16.77 14.59
N VAL A 195 1.67 -17.58 13.90
CA VAL A 195 0.66 -18.44 14.52
C VAL A 195 0.93 -19.90 14.19
N PRO A 196 1.08 -20.78 15.21
CA PRO A 196 1.19 -22.20 15.01
C PRO A 196 -0.03 -22.83 14.36
N ARG A 197 0.18 -23.92 13.63
CA ARG A 197 -0.89 -24.73 13.08
C ARG A 197 -1.82 -25.23 14.18
N GLY A 198 -3.13 -25.11 13.95
CA GLY A 198 -4.18 -25.55 14.88
C GLY A 198 -4.59 -24.47 15.90
N GLU A 199 -3.88 -23.36 15.99
CA GLU A 199 -4.17 -22.29 16.96
C GLU A 199 -5.13 -21.24 16.42
N ILE A 200 -5.72 -20.49 17.36
CA ILE A 200 -6.58 -19.34 17.10
C ILE A 200 -5.83 -18.09 17.56
N VAL A 201 -5.83 -17.08 16.72
CA VAL A 201 -5.18 -15.81 17.03
C VAL A 201 -6.19 -14.66 16.97
N HIS A 202 -6.06 -13.75 17.93
CA HIS A 202 -6.64 -12.41 17.89
C HIS A 202 -5.58 -11.43 17.39
N ILE A 203 -6.01 -10.30 16.82
CA ILE A 203 -5.13 -9.27 16.33
C ILE A 203 -4.50 -8.54 17.51
N GLN A 204 -3.19 -8.70 17.74
CA GLN A 204 -2.47 -8.16 18.90
C GLN A 204 -1.18 -7.42 18.52
N ASN A 205 -0.36 -7.98 17.64
CA ASN A 205 0.94 -7.44 17.31
C ASN A 205 0.85 -6.39 16.19
N LEU A 206 0.44 -5.19 16.57
CA LEU A 206 0.31 -4.07 15.65
C LEU A 206 1.67 -3.51 15.28
N THR A 207 1.99 -3.50 13.99
CA THR A 207 3.17 -2.83 13.44
C THR A 207 2.85 -1.40 13.03
N LYS A 208 1.60 -1.15 12.62
CA LYS A 208 1.11 0.19 12.27
C LYS A 208 -0.32 0.36 12.76
N PHE A 209 -0.59 1.51 13.36
CA PHE A 209 -1.92 1.83 13.90
C PHE A 209 -2.26 3.30 13.67
N GLY A 210 -3.31 3.55 12.91
CA GLY A 210 -3.82 4.91 12.68
C GLY A 210 -4.52 5.45 13.93
N SER A 211 -4.45 6.75 14.17
CA SER A 211 -5.01 7.38 15.37
C SER A 211 -6.53 7.25 15.53
N LEU A 212 -7.25 6.93 14.47
CA LEU A 212 -8.70 6.70 14.45
C LEU A 212 -9.06 5.24 14.17
N SER A 213 -8.07 4.34 14.15
CA SER A 213 -8.30 2.92 13.88
C SER A 213 -9.05 2.24 15.01
N SER A 214 -9.86 1.25 14.66
CA SER A 214 -10.48 0.33 15.61
C SER A 214 -10.20 -1.11 15.19
N ILE A 215 -9.78 -1.94 16.15
CA ILE A 215 -9.55 -3.37 15.92
C ILE A 215 -10.84 -4.11 16.23
N PRO A 216 -11.36 -4.95 15.33
CA PRO A 216 -12.53 -5.77 15.61
C PRO A 216 -12.16 -6.81 16.69
N GLN A 217 -12.83 -6.75 17.84
CA GLN A 217 -12.61 -7.69 18.95
C GLN A 217 -13.40 -8.98 18.80
N ASN A 218 -14.49 -8.92 18.03
CA ASN A 218 -15.45 -10.02 17.85
C ASN A 218 -15.05 -11.03 16.74
N ILE A 219 -13.82 -10.94 16.22
CA ILE A 219 -13.32 -11.78 15.13
C ILE A 219 -11.95 -12.33 15.51
N SER A 220 -11.76 -13.62 15.25
CA SER A 220 -10.49 -14.31 15.40
C SER A 220 -10.14 -15.06 14.12
N CYS A 221 -8.88 -15.40 13.94
CA CYS A 221 -8.42 -16.22 12.84
C CYS A 221 -7.91 -17.56 13.37
N ARG A 222 -8.41 -18.67 12.82
CA ARG A 222 -7.92 -20.02 13.11
C ARG A 222 -7.09 -20.51 11.95
N ILE A 223 -5.92 -21.04 12.26
CA ILE A 223 -5.02 -21.69 11.32
C ILE A 223 -5.35 -23.17 11.31
N ASN A 224 -6.07 -23.65 10.30
CA ASN A 224 -6.46 -25.05 10.18
C ASN A 224 -5.25 -25.91 9.79
N ASP A 225 -4.50 -25.44 8.78
CA ASP A 225 -3.30 -26.13 8.30
C ASP A 225 -2.28 -25.16 7.69
N PHE A 226 -1.04 -25.62 7.59
CA PHE A 226 0.05 -24.94 6.89
C PHE A 226 0.95 -25.97 6.23
N TRP A 227 1.28 -25.79 4.96
CA TRP A 227 2.21 -26.66 4.22
C TRP A 227 2.99 -25.87 3.18
N ILE A 228 4.09 -26.47 2.72
CA ILE A 228 4.95 -25.94 1.67
C ILE A 228 5.03 -26.96 0.55
N THR A 229 4.99 -26.49 -0.68
CA THR A 229 5.32 -27.28 -1.86
C THR A 229 6.75 -27.01 -2.32
N TYR A 230 7.37 -28.04 -2.88
CA TYR A 230 8.75 -27.96 -3.37
C TYR A 230 8.82 -28.28 -4.86
N THR A 231 9.73 -27.62 -5.56
CA THR A 231 10.08 -27.94 -6.93
C THR A 231 10.82 -29.27 -6.99
N LYS A 232 10.99 -29.85 -8.21
CA LYS A 232 11.79 -31.06 -8.43
C LYS A 232 13.24 -30.93 -7.96
N GLU A 233 13.75 -29.69 -7.86
CA GLU A 233 15.08 -29.35 -7.38
C GLU A 233 15.14 -29.17 -5.85
N GLN A 234 14.09 -29.52 -5.11
CA GLN A 234 13.94 -29.33 -3.64
C GLN A 234 13.99 -27.85 -3.18
N LYS A 235 13.75 -26.90 -4.09
CA LYS A 235 13.57 -25.50 -3.74
C LYS A 235 12.11 -25.26 -3.37
N THR A 236 11.87 -24.39 -2.42
CA THR A 236 10.50 -23.95 -2.05
C THR A 236 9.81 -23.37 -3.29
N ASP A 237 8.64 -23.93 -3.62
CA ASP A 237 7.78 -23.47 -4.69
C ASP A 237 6.76 -22.47 -4.15
N GLN A 238 5.91 -22.91 -3.21
CA GLN A 238 4.85 -22.07 -2.65
C GLN A 238 4.51 -22.45 -1.21
N PHE A 239 4.02 -21.48 -0.44
CA PHE A 239 3.50 -21.64 0.91
C PHE A 239 1.99 -21.55 0.91
N TYR A 240 1.34 -22.41 1.66
CA TYR A 240 -0.12 -22.45 1.78
C TYR A 240 -0.53 -22.45 3.25
N SER A 241 -1.56 -21.67 3.58
CA SER A 241 -2.21 -21.68 4.87
C SER A 241 -3.72 -21.80 4.70
N ASP A 242 -4.31 -22.77 5.34
CA ASP A 242 -5.77 -22.91 5.40
C ASP A 242 -6.27 -22.12 6.62
N LEU A 243 -6.94 -21.01 6.34
CA LEU A 243 -7.39 -20.04 7.34
C LEU A 243 -8.90 -20.00 7.44
N SER A 244 -9.41 -19.95 8.67
CA SER A 244 -10.81 -19.68 8.97
C SER A 244 -10.96 -18.45 9.82
N VAL A 245 -11.80 -17.52 9.38
CA VAL A 245 -12.29 -16.41 10.22
C VAL A 245 -13.46 -16.91 11.03
N ILE A 246 -13.40 -16.76 12.34
CA ILE A 246 -14.39 -17.22 13.31
C ILE A 246 -14.93 -16.08 14.15
N ASN A 247 -16.19 -16.17 14.58
CA ASN A 247 -16.79 -15.23 15.52
C ASN A 247 -16.53 -15.65 16.98
N GLU A 248 -17.04 -14.86 17.94
CA GLU A 248 -16.94 -15.15 19.38
C GLU A 248 -17.57 -16.48 19.79
N GLU A 249 -18.57 -16.95 19.07
CA GLU A 249 -19.25 -18.24 19.30
C GLU A 249 -18.46 -19.43 18.73
N GLY A 250 -17.31 -19.19 18.08
CA GLY A 250 -16.52 -20.21 17.41
C GLY A 250 -17.07 -20.66 16.04
N LYS A 251 -18.09 -19.97 15.52
CA LYS A 251 -18.68 -20.27 14.20
C LYS A 251 -17.77 -19.74 13.11
N GLU A 252 -17.49 -20.59 12.12
CA GLU A 252 -16.74 -20.21 10.93
C GLU A 252 -17.57 -19.28 10.04
N LEU A 253 -17.06 -18.07 9.82
CA LEU A 253 -17.67 -17.06 8.97
C LEU A 253 -17.17 -17.14 7.54
N LYS A 254 -15.87 -17.43 7.37
CA LYS A 254 -15.22 -17.57 6.07
C LYS A 254 -14.00 -18.46 6.19
N ARG A 255 -13.76 -19.32 5.19
CA ARG A 255 -12.57 -20.14 5.08
C ARG A 255 -11.94 -19.99 3.71
N LYS A 256 -10.61 -19.94 3.64
CA LYS A 256 -9.86 -19.86 2.39
C LYS A 256 -8.45 -20.41 2.60
N ILE A 257 -7.95 -21.14 1.60
CA ILE A 257 -6.52 -21.44 1.48
C ILE A 257 -5.85 -20.19 0.90
N VAL A 258 -4.94 -19.61 1.67
CA VAL A 258 -4.15 -18.44 1.28
C VAL A 258 -2.73 -18.85 0.92
N PHE A 259 -2.14 -18.13 -0.02
CA PHE A 259 -0.76 -18.27 -0.44
C PHE A 259 -0.22 -16.91 -0.86
N VAL A 260 1.04 -16.82 -1.28
CA VAL A 260 1.67 -15.55 -1.65
C VAL A 260 0.88 -14.87 -2.76
N ASN A 261 0.52 -13.60 -2.56
CA ASN A 261 -0.32 -12.76 -3.40
C ASN A 261 -1.80 -13.16 -3.53
N GLU A 262 -2.28 -14.14 -2.76
CA GLU A 262 -3.69 -14.56 -2.77
C GLU A 262 -4.27 -14.51 -1.34
N PRO A 263 -4.64 -13.33 -0.83
CA PRO A 263 -5.08 -13.14 0.54
C PRO A 263 -6.51 -13.64 0.79
N LEU A 264 -6.85 -13.84 2.07
CA LEU A 264 -8.23 -13.93 2.53
C LEU A 264 -8.76 -12.52 2.78
N ILE A 265 -9.88 -12.18 2.14
CA ILE A 265 -10.56 -10.90 2.33
C ILE A 265 -11.88 -11.18 3.07
N PHE A 266 -12.07 -10.51 4.20
CA PHE A 266 -13.30 -10.58 4.98
C PHE A 266 -13.66 -9.18 5.49
N ASN A 267 -14.76 -8.61 4.98
CA ASN A 267 -15.14 -7.21 5.19
C ASN A 267 -13.97 -6.27 4.85
N GLU A 268 -13.50 -5.47 5.81
CA GLU A 268 -12.36 -4.56 5.65
C GLU A 268 -11.01 -5.22 5.97
N LEU A 269 -11.01 -6.48 6.43
CA LEU A 269 -9.80 -7.22 6.75
C LEU A 269 -9.24 -7.93 5.53
N VAL A 270 -7.95 -7.77 5.32
CA VAL A 270 -7.19 -8.51 4.31
C VAL A 270 -6.04 -9.23 5.00
N ILE A 271 -6.04 -10.56 4.95
CA ILE A 271 -5.07 -11.43 5.62
C ILE A 271 -4.17 -12.03 4.57
N TYR A 272 -2.90 -11.64 4.59
CA TYR A 272 -1.84 -12.14 3.72
C TYR A 272 -0.97 -13.13 4.45
N GLN A 273 -0.48 -14.13 3.74
CA GLN A 273 0.65 -14.93 4.20
C GLN A 273 1.95 -14.24 3.82
N THR A 274 2.87 -14.05 4.79
CA THR A 274 4.11 -13.28 4.61
C THR A 274 5.37 -14.01 5.01
N ASP A 275 5.30 -14.87 6.03
CA ASP A 275 6.47 -15.61 6.55
C ASP A 275 6.03 -16.98 7.09
N TRP A 276 7.00 -17.78 7.56
CA TRP A 276 6.77 -19.03 8.25
C TRP A 276 7.94 -19.33 9.18
N ASP A 277 7.69 -20.21 10.17
CA ASP A 277 8.73 -20.65 11.08
C ASP A 277 8.49 -22.09 11.54
N ILE A 278 9.52 -22.73 12.09
CA ILE A 278 9.42 -24.01 12.81
C ILE A 278 9.57 -23.71 14.29
N VAL A 279 8.48 -23.86 15.02
CA VAL A 279 8.44 -23.56 16.47
C VAL A 279 9.03 -24.69 17.28
N GLY A 280 8.87 -25.93 16.80
CA GLY A 280 9.36 -27.08 17.54
C GLY A 280 9.09 -28.43 16.88
N LEU A 281 9.34 -29.49 17.62
CA LEU A 281 9.14 -30.86 17.21
C LEU A 281 8.38 -31.60 18.30
N LYS A 282 7.35 -32.35 17.94
CA LYS A 282 6.67 -33.31 18.85
C LYS A 282 7.38 -34.64 18.84
N ILE A 283 7.67 -35.12 20.02
CA ILE A 283 8.34 -36.41 20.23
C ILE A 283 7.47 -37.25 21.14
N ARG A 284 7.29 -38.54 20.78
CA ARG A 284 6.59 -39.53 21.58
C ARG A 284 7.58 -40.42 22.29
N LEU A 285 7.34 -40.65 23.57
CA LEU A 285 8.07 -41.56 24.43
C LEU A 285 7.49 -43.00 24.38
N PRO A 286 8.19 -44.01 24.88
CA PRO A 286 7.70 -45.39 24.94
C PRO A 286 6.41 -45.58 25.74
N ASP A 287 6.13 -44.70 26.69
CA ASP A 287 4.91 -44.66 27.51
C ASP A 287 3.73 -43.95 26.80
N GLU A 288 3.85 -43.69 25.50
CA GLU A 288 2.92 -42.94 24.67
C GLU A 288 2.76 -41.46 25.02
N SER A 289 3.45 -40.95 26.03
CA SER A 289 3.45 -39.52 26.32
C SER A 289 4.14 -38.75 25.21
N VAL A 290 3.60 -37.55 24.92
CA VAL A 290 4.11 -36.65 23.87
C VAL A 290 4.62 -35.38 24.52
N PHE A 291 5.84 -35.01 24.22
CA PHE A 291 6.40 -33.73 24.63
C PHE A 291 6.85 -32.91 23.42
N GLN A 292 6.98 -31.62 23.62
CA GLN A 292 7.39 -30.69 22.58
C GLN A 292 8.79 -30.16 22.86
N VAL A 293 9.66 -30.24 21.85
CA VAL A 293 10.99 -29.65 21.89
C VAL A 293 10.94 -28.32 21.16
N PRO A 294 11.11 -27.18 21.84
CA PRO A 294 11.12 -25.87 21.19
C PRO A 294 12.37 -25.73 20.34
N PHE A 295 12.21 -25.09 19.18
CA PHE A 295 13.29 -24.76 18.27
C PHE A 295 13.65 -23.28 18.38
N LYS A 296 14.94 -22.98 18.31
CA LYS A 296 15.49 -21.64 18.22
C LYS A 296 16.03 -21.42 16.82
N LYS A 297 15.50 -20.41 16.15
CA LYS A 297 15.98 -19.97 14.83
C LYS A 297 17.35 -19.31 14.95
N VAL A 298 18.31 -19.76 14.18
CA VAL A 298 19.67 -19.23 14.08
C VAL A 298 19.96 -18.91 12.62
N THR A 299 20.45 -17.73 12.35
CA THR A 299 20.87 -17.33 11.00
C THR A 299 22.40 -17.27 10.97
N LYS A 300 23.02 -18.01 10.05
CA LYS A 300 24.46 -17.99 9.85
C LYS A 300 24.77 -17.94 8.36
N ASN A 301 25.55 -16.98 7.93
CA ASN A 301 25.93 -16.77 6.52
C ASN A 301 24.73 -16.70 5.56
N GLY A 302 23.64 -16.06 5.98
CA GLY A 302 22.41 -15.95 5.16
C GLY A 302 21.51 -17.20 5.15
N SER A 303 21.97 -18.33 5.70
CA SER A 303 21.17 -19.55 5.84
C SER A 303 20.48 -19.59 7.19
N LYS A 304 19.21 -20.01 7.20
CA LYS A 304 18.38 -20.15 8.40
C LYS A 304 18.44 -21.60 8.89
N PHE A 305 18.66 -21.79 10.18
CA PHE A 305 18.68 -23.10 10.85
C PHE A 305 17.79 -23.06 12.07
N TRP A 306 17.20 -24.18 12.42
CA TRP A 306 16.41 -24.35 13.63
C TRP A 306 17.08 -25.37 14.51
N LEU A 307 17.38 -24.97 15.74
CA LEU A 307 18.08 -25.79 16.75
C LEU A 307 17.15 -26.11 17.91
N GLY A 308 16.94 -27.38 18.16
CA GLY A 308 16.28 -27.92 19.35
C GLY A 308 17.25 -28.68 20.23
N SER A 309 16.94 -28.83 21.49
CA SER A 309 17.75 -29.55 22.44
C SER A 309 16.88 -30.46 23.31
N ILE A 310 17.18 -31.76 23.31
CA ILE A 310 16.52 -32.77 24.15
C ILE A 310 17.42 -33.09 25.32
N PRO A 311 17.02 -32.82 26.58
CA PRO A 311 17.75 -33.30 27.74
C PRO A 311 17.56 -34.81 27.90
N ILE A 312 18.64 -35.56 27.87
CA ILE A 312 18.62 -37.04 28.09
C ILE A 312 18.67 -37.35 29.57
N ASN A 313 19.63 -36.77 30.27
CA ASN A 313 19.81 -36.98 31.69
C ASN A 313 20.04 -35.63 32.37
N LYS A 314 19.15 -35.29 33.33
CA LYS A 314 19.25 -34.04 34.10
C LYS A 314 20.43 -33.99 35.04
N GLU A 315 20.85 -35.17 35.58
CA GLU A 315 21.95 -35.26 36.54
C GLU A 315 23.33 -35.13 35.88
N THR A 316 23.51 -35.74 34.71
CA THR A 316 24.75 -35.67 33.94
C THR A 316 24.81 -34.47 32.98
N GLY A 317 23.70 -33.77 32.78
CA GLY A 317 23.60 -32.63 31.86
C GLY A 317 23.62 -33.02 30.37
N LYS A 318 23.62 -34.33 30.05
CA LYS A 318 23.63 -34.82 28.67
C LYS A 318 22.44 -34.34 27.88
N LYS A 319 22.69 -33.78 26.66
CA LYS A 319 21.71 -33.24 25.75
C LYS A 319 21.96 -33.73 24.32
N LEU A 320 20.90 -34.03 23.59
CA LEU A 320 20.96 -34.17 22.14
C LEU A 320 20.57 -32.85 21.49
N SER A 321 21.29 -32.48 20.46
CA SER A 321 20.96 -31.31 19.65
C SER A 321 20.32 -31.77 18.35
N ILE A 322 19.18 -31.16 17.99
CA ILE A 322 18.48 -31.39 16.74
C ILE A 322 18.68 -30.18 15.86
N LEU A 323 19.17 -30.41 14.66
CA LEU A 323 19.33 -29.36 13.63
C LEU A 323 18.37 -29.60 12.49
N LYS A 324 17.70 -28.52 12.06
CA LYS A 324 16.83 -28.49 10.92
C LYS A 324 17.16 -27.29 10.03
N ASN A 325 17.24 -27.48 8.73
CA ASN A 325 17.60 -26.43 7.76
C ASN A 325 16.50 -26.12 6.74
N ASN A 326 15.48 -26.96 6.61
CA ASN A 326 14.33 -26.75 5.72
C ASN A 326 13.10 -27.48 6.28
N LEU A 327 11.94 -27.43 5.61
CA LEU A 327 10.70 -28.13 6.02
C LEU A 327 10.53 -29.51 5.39
N ASN A 328 11.59 -30.12 4.83
CA ASN A 328 11.55 -31.53 4.45
C ASN A 328 11.42 -32.41 5.71
N ASP A 329 11.09 -33.69 5.58
CA ASP A 329 10.89 -34.58 6.74
C ASP A 329 12.16 -35.03 7.44
N THR A 330 13.36 -34.62 6.96
CA THR A 330 14.65 -35.05 7.52
C THR A 330 15.12 -34.15 8.66
N ILE A 331 15.66 -34.71 9.71
CA ILE A 331 16.29 -34.05 10.86
C ILE A 331 17.68 -34.62 11.07
N SER A 332 18.62 -33.76 11.45
CA SER A 332 19.99 -34.19 11.80
C SER A 332 20.16 -34.11 13.32
N ILE A 333 20.64 -35.16 13.92
CA ILE A 333 20.79 -35.33 15.38
C ILE A 333 22.28 -35.37 15.73
N TYR A 334 22.66 -34.51 16.65
CA TYR A 334 24.05 -34.35 17.10
C TYR A 334 24.18 -34.64 18.58
N ASP A 335 25.36 -35.15 18.97
CA ASP A 335 25.76 -35.27 20.37
C ASP A 335 26.17 -33.92 20.98
N GLU A 336 26.59 -33.93 22.25
CA GLU A 336 27.07 -32.73 22.95
C GLU A 336 28.34 -32.11 22.35
N LYS A 337 29.14 -32.92 21.65
CA LYS A 337 30.38 -32.49 21.01
C LYS A 337 30.16 -31.96 19.61
N GLY A 338 28.92 -31.97 19.11
CA GLY A 338 28.56 -31.54 17.76
C GLY A 338 28.88 -32.59 16.68
N ILE A 339 29.04 -33.87 17.06
CA ILE A 339 29.23 -34.98 16.14
C ILE A 339 27.85 -35.45 15.66
N LEU A 340 27.65 -35.58 14.33
CA LEU A 340 26.43 -36.12 13.76
C LEU A 340 26.26 -37.58 14.16
N LEU A 341 25.21 -37.90 14.88
CA LEU A 341 24.87 -39.27 15.32
C LEU A 341 24.07 -39.98 14.23
N GLN A 342 23.00 -39.33 13.76
CA GLN A 342 22.07 -39.94 12.82
C GLN A 342 21.27 -38.85 12.07
N GLU A 343 20.87 -39.16 10.85
CA GLU A 343 19.80 -38.50 10.15
C GLU A 343 18.55 -39.35 10.21
N SER A 344 17.42 -38.76 10.56
CA SER A 344 16.12 -39.44 10.72
C SER A 344 15.03 -38.68 10.03
N THR A 345 13.91 -39.35 9.75
CA THR A 345 12.72 -38.73 9.18
C THR A 345 11.56 -38.70 10.17
N ILE A 346 10.55 -37.89 9.89
CA ILE A 346 9.29 -37.90 10.67
C ILE A 346 8.67 -39.31 10.57
N GLY A 347 8.25 -39.84 11.70
CA GLY A 347 7.78 -41.25 11.87
C GLY A 347 8.85 -42.23 12.36
N ASP A 348 10.14 -41.91 12.14
CA ASP A 348 11.24 -42.74 12.64
C ASP A 348 11.38 -42.65 14.17
N SER A 349 12.08 -43.63 14.70
CA SER A 349 12.44 -43.65 16.11
C SER A 349 13.93 -43.90 16.28
N ILE A 350 14.51 -43.21 17.26
CA ILE A 350 15.89 -43.43 17.67
C ILE A 350 15.95 -44.09 19.03
N LEU A 351 16.97 -44.94 19.23
CA LEU A 351 17.31 -45.49 20.51
C LEU A 351 18.43 -44.66 21.11
N ILE A 352 18.20 -44.16 22.33
CA ILE A 352 19.23 -43.43 23.10
C ILE A 352 20.00 -44.43 23.95
N GLU A 353 21.21 -44.04 24.44
CA GLU A 353 22.14 -44.85 25.22
C GLU A 353 21.51 -45.62 26.38
N ASP A 354 20.43 -45.14 26.99
CA ASP A 354 19.69 -45.79 28.08
C ASP A 354 18.56 -46.74 27.60
N GLY A 355 18.53 -47.10 26.32
CA GLY A 355 17.48 -47.95 25.73
C GLY A 355 16.11 -47.26 25.54
N ILE A 356 16.03 -45.95 25.74
CA ILE A 356 14.81 -45.17 25.56
C ILE A 356 14.58 -44.94 24.07
N LYS A 357 13.42 -45.37 23.59
CA LYS A 357 12.99 -45.16 22.21
C LYS A 357 12.25 -43.83 22.09
N LEU A 358 12.75 -42.89 21.28
CA LEU A 358 12.08 -41.63 20.95
C LEU A 358 11.54 -41.70 19.52
N GLN A 359 10.25 -41.43 19.34
CA GLN A 359 9.65 -41.36 18.02
C GLN A 359 9.37 -39.90 17.63
N PHE A 360 9.85 -39.48 16.47
CA PHE A 360 9.57 -38.16 15.92
C PHE A 360 8.17 -38.15 15.28
N VAL A 361 7.25 -37.33 15.80
CA VAL A 361 5.86 -37.36 15.41
C VAL A 361 5.58 -36.34 14.28
N GLU A 362 5.82 -35.08 14.55
CA GLU A 362 5.59 -34.01 13.58
C GLU A 362 6.34 -32.72 13.97
N PHE A 363 6.61 -31.87 12.99
CA PHE A 363 7.05 -30.51 13.26
C PHE A 363 5.87 -29.61 13.61
N ILE A 364 6.10 -28.75 14.60
CA ILE A 364 5.17 -27.65 14.91
C ILE A 364 5.58 -26.47 14.04
N THR A 365 4.88 -26.28 12.96
CA THR A 365 5.08 -25.16 12.04
C THR A 365 4.18 -24.00 12.42
N SER A 366 4.62 -22.79 12.12
CA SER A 366 3.82 -21.58 12.24
C SER A 366 3.79 -20.82 10.91
N THR A 367 2.66 -20.20 10.63
CA THR A 367 2.50 -19.29 9.49
C THR A 367 2.58 -17.85 9.97
N GLY A 368 3.33 -17.02 9.24
CA GLY A 368 3.38 -15.58 9.45
C GLY A 368 2.26 -14.92 8.64
N LEU A 369 1.37 -14.26 9.34
CA LEU A 369 0.23 -13.57 8.76
C LEU A 369 0.41 -12.05 8.92
N GLN A 370 0.15 -11.32 7.84
CA GLN A 370 -0.05 -9.87 7.90
C GLN A 370 -1.54 -9.58 7.76
N ILE A 371 -2.12 -8.98 8.78
CA ILE A 371 -3.52 -8.59 8.82
C ILE A 371 -3.58 -7.09 8.61
N LYS A 372 -4.24 -6.66 7.54
CA LYS A 372 -4.37 -5.26 7.16
C LYS A 372 -5.83 -4.85 7.11
N SER A 373 -6.14 -3.67 7.66
CA SER A 373 -7.38 -2.96 7.42
C SER A 373 -7.08 -1.58 6.84
N ASP A 374 -7.80 -1.20 5.79
CA ASP A 374 -7.62 0.09 5.12
C ASP A 374 -8.99 0.62 4.65
N PRO A 375 -9.69 1.41 5.49
CA PRO A 375 -11.02 1.94 5.14
C PRO A 375 -10.99 2.94 3.99
N GLY A 376 -9.83 3.48 3.65
CA GLY A 376 -9.65 4.43 2.54
C GLY A 376 -9.53 3.80 1.16
N ILE A 377 -9.30 2.49 1.07
CA ILE A 377 -8.93 1.81 -0.19
C ILE A 377 -9.98 1.97 -1.28
N PHE A 378 -11.27 1.88 -0.94
CA PHE A 378 -12.36 2.08 -1.89
C PHE A 378 -12.35 3.49 -2.50
N THR A 379 -12.15 4.51 -1.65
CA THR A 379 -12.08 5.92 -2.08
C THR A 379 -10.86 6.17 -2.97
N VAL A 380 -9.74 5.53 -2.68
CA VAL A 380 -8.52 5.59 -3.49
C VAL A 380 -8.76 4.98 -4.88
N TYR A 381 -9.35 3.78 -4.96
CA TYR A 381 -9.68 3.16 -6.26
C TYR A 381 -10.68 3.99 -7.07
N LEU A 382 -11.71 4.54 -6.41
CA LEU A 382 -12.66 5.44 -7.05
C LEU A 382 -11.95 6.68 -7.62
N SER A 383 -10.99 7.24 -6.89
CA SER A 383 -10.23 8.41 -7.35
C SER A 383 -9.38 8.09 -8.59
N PHE A 384 -8.73 6.92 -8.64
CA PHE A 384 -8.00 6.47 -9.82
C PHE A 384 -8.93 6.28 -11.03
N LEU A 385 -10.09 5.67 -10.83
CA LEU A 385 -11.09 5.54 -11.91
C LEU A 385 -11.50 6.92 -12.45
N LEU A 386 -11.82 7.86 -11.56
CA LEU A 386 -12.17 9.23 -11.95
C LEU A 386 -11.00 9.93 -12.66
N LEU A 387 -9.77 9.72 -12.23
CA LEU A 387 -8.58 10.26 -12.88
C LEU A 387 -8.41 9.71 -14.30
N MET A 388 -8.55 8.40 -14.49
CA MET A 388 -8.47 7.76 -15.82
C MET A 388 -9.56 8.31 -16.76
N VAL A 389 -10.80 8.41 -16.28
CA VAL A 389 -11.90 8.99 -17.05
C VAL A 389 -11.61 10.46 -17.41
N SER A 390 -11.05 11.23 -16.46
CA SER A 390 -10.75 12.65 -16.71
C SER A 390 -9.63 12.83 -17.75
N ILE A 391 -8.62 11.95 -17.74
CA ILE A 391 -7.56 11.93 -18.75
C ILE A 391 -8.17 11.64 -20.14
N TYR A 392 -9.04 10.62 -20.24
CA TYR A 392 -9.72 10.30 -21.48
C TYR A 392 -10.55 11.50 -21.98
N VAL A 393 -11.32 12.15 -21.11
CA VAL A 393 -12.11 13.35 -21.44
C VAL A 393 -11.21 14.51 -21.89
N SER A 394 -9.99 14.62 -21.39
CA SER A 394 -9.05 15.69 -21.77
C SER A 394 -8.58 15.61 -23.22
N PHE A 395 -8.67 14.44 -23.87
CA PHE A 395 -8.38 14.32 -25.31
C PHE A 395 -9.42 15.02 -26.21
N PHE A 396 -10.62 15.32 -25.70
CA PHE A 396 -11.60 16.13 -26.43
C PHE A 396 -11.15 17.60 -26.40
N THR A 397 -10.31 17.98 -27.35
CA THR A 397 -9.81 19.35 -27.43
C THR A 397 -10.94 20.34 -27.67
N TYR A 398 -11.01 21.36 -26.81
CA TYR A 398 -11.94 22.44 -26.97
C TYR A 398 -11.42 23.45 -27.99
N SER A 399 -12.19 23.69 -29.04
CA SER A 399 -11.90 24.68 -30.07
C SER A 399 -13.09 25.60 -30.37
N GLN A 400 -12.77 26.81 -30.76
CA GLN A 400 -13.76 27.84 -31.07
C GLN A 400 -13.42 28.51 -32.41
N ILE A 401 -14.43 28.87 -33.16
CA ILE A 401 -14.32 29.58 -34.41
C ILE A 401 -15.30 30.75 -34.38
N TRP A 402 -14.86 31.92 -34.82
CA TRP A 402 -15.67 33.12 -34.93
C TRP A 402 -15.72 33.67 -36.34
#